data_25163f7920c84d23d78991636055930e
#
_entry.id   25163f7920c84d23d78991636055930e
#
_cell.length_a   1.000
_cell.length_b   1.000
_cell.length_c   1.000
_cell.angle_alpha   90.00
_cell.angle_beta   90.00
_cell.angle_gamma   90.00
#
_symmetry.space_group_name_H-M   'P 1'
#
loop_
_entity.id
_entity.type
_entity.pdbx_description
1 polymer ?
#
loop_
_entity_poly.entity_id
_entity_poly.type
_entity_poly.pdbx_seq_one_letter_code
_entity_poly.pdbx_strand_id
1 'polypeptide(L)'
;MKMAFQQFVKGLANLDNIEKILQDVKKAASFSGTIRSNLIHMLDECGVHEAIHVKSSSSLFEEHRQLLHTTSIIKYPVFYQGKNYTGHHPIISHSSLLTTYAYHIFPQEFSQIEQPALIIPLGKTVEHVFDKLNREGKLPEHFYLYGFPHPSGANGHRKKQLLLQKESLLSTISAWAGR
;
A
#
# COMPACT_ATOMS: atom_id res chain seq x y z
N MET A 1 7.17 14.00 0.84
CA MET A 1 8.59 14.40 1.01
C MET A 1 8.82 15.31 2.21
N LYS A 2 8.14 16.46 2.35
CA LYS A 2 8.39 17.42 3.46
C LYS A 2 8.29 16.79 4.86
N MET A 3 7.24 16.03 5.14
CA MET A 3 7.06 15.37 6.46
C MET A 3 8.13 14.31 6.73
N ALA A 4 8.50 13.51 5.74
CA ALA A 4 9.56 12.52 5.87
C ALA A 4 10.90 13.18 6.23
N PHE A 5 11.27 14.25 5.52
CA PHE A 5 12.49 14.99 5.78
C PHE A 5 12.49 15.64 7.17
N GLN A 6 11.39 16.27 7.56
CA GLN A 6 11.25 16.88 8.90
C GLN A 6 11.41 15.84 10.01
N GLN A 7 10.80 14.64 9.86
CA GLN A 7 10.94 13.57 10.83
C GLN A 7 12.36 13.02 10.90
N PHE A 8 13.03 12.89 9.75
CA PHE A 8 14.43 12.47 9.69
C PHE A 8 15.36 13.43 10.43
N VAL A 9 15.25 14.73 10.14
CA VAL A 9 16.05 15.77 10.81
C VAL A 9 15.78 15.79 12.32
N LYS A 10 14.53 15.64 12.75
CA LYS A 10 14.16 15.56 14.16
C LYS A 10 14.81 14.35 14.85
N GLY A 11 14.79 13.18 14.22
CA GLY A 11 15.42 11.99 14.78
C GLY A 11 16.93 12.14 14.92
N LEU A 12 17.60 12.75 13.93
CA LEU A 12 19.03 13.07 14.02
C LEU A 12 19.33 14.05 15.15
N ALA A 13 18.52 15.10 15.31
CA ALA A 13 18.68 16.08 16.38
C ALA A 13 18.50 15.48 17.78
N ASN A 14 17.66 14.44 17.91
CA ASN A 14 17.43 13.71 19.16
C ASN A 14 18.47 12.61 19.42
N LEU A 15 19.44 12.40 18.52
CA LEU A 15 20.42 11.32 18.59
C LEU A 15 19.79 9.91 18.64
N ASP A 16 18.61 9.75 18.04
CA ASP A 16 17.96 8.46 17.88
C ASP A 16 18.82 7.54 16.99
N ASN A 17 18.72 6.21 17.17
CA ASN A 17 19.39 5.31 16.25
C ASN A 17 18.75 5.32 14.85
N ILE A 18 19.52 4.99 13.82
CA ILE A 18 19.11 5.12 12.42
C ILE A 18 17.88 4.28 12.10
N GLU A 19 17.74 3.08 12.69
CA GLU A 19 16.59 2.21 12.45
C GLU A 19 15.30 2.83 12.97
N LYS A 20 15.33 3.38 14.18
CA LYS A 20 14.21 4.11 14.77
C LYS A 20 13.86 5.34 13.92
N ILE A 21 14.87 6.12 13.49
CA ILE A 21 14.65 7.27 12.61
C ILE A 21 13.92 6.84 11.33
N LEU A 22 14.38 5.78 10.67
CA LEU A 22 13.78 5.30 9.42
C LEU A 22 12.35 4.76 9.63
N GLN A 23 12.09 4.08 10.75
CA GLN A 23 10.73 3.65 11.12
C GLN A 23 9.80 4.84 11.34
N ASP A 24 10.22 5.85 12.08
CA ASP A 24 9.45 7.06 12.34
C ASP A 24 9.18 7.87 11.07
N VAL A 25 10.19 7.96 10.18
CA VAL A 25 10.03 8.57 8.85
C VAL A 25 8.99 7.81 8.03
N LYS A 26 9.06 6.48 7.98
CA LYS A 26 8.09 5.63 7.26
C LYS A 26 6.69 5.79 7.86
N LYS A 27 6.55 5.83 9.18
CA LYS A 27 5.28 6.06 9.88
C LYS A 27 4.67 7.41 9.51
N ALA A 28 5.45 8.49 9.54
CA ALA A 28 4.99 9.83 9.24
C ALA A 28 4.62 10.04 7.77
N ALA A 29 5.36 9.41 6.84
CA ALA A 29 5.18 9.59 5.41
C ALA A 29 4.15 8.66 4.77
N SER A 30 3.88 7.47 5.36
CA SER A 30 2.97 6.48 4.80
C SER A 30 1.52 6.96 4.85
N PHE A 31 0.90 7.06 3.68
CA PHE A 31 -0.51 7.42 3.53
C PHE A 31 -0.92 8.62 4.38
N SER A 32 -0.23 9.75 4.26
CA SER A 32 -0.53 10.94 5.08
C SER A 32 -1.79 11.69 4.62
N GLY A 33 -2.41 12.44 5.55
CA GLY A 33 -3.55 13.31 5.28
C GLY A 33 -4.81 12.56 4.83
N THR A 34 -5.53 13.11 3.86
CA THR A 34 -6.82 12.58 3.38
C THR A 34 -6.74 11.17 2.80
N ILE A 35 -5.58 10.77 2.25
CA ILE A 35 -5.38 9.39 1.75
C ILE A 35 -5.47 8.39 2.90
N ARG A 36 -4.82 8.67 4.03
CA ARG A 36 -4.88 7.82 5.23
C ARG A 36 -6.29 7.72 5.79
N SER A 37 -6.96 8.85 5.97
CA SER A 37 -8.34 8.87 6.49
C SER A 37 -9.30 8.11 5.58
N ASN A 38 -9.21 8.27 4.27
CA ASN A 38 -10.00 7.52 3.32
C ASN A 38 -9.68 6.02 3.38
N LEU A 39 -8.40 5.64 3.45
CA LEU A 39 -7.99 4.24 3.52
C LEU A 39 -8.53 3.57 4.78
N ILE A 40 -8.36 4.19 5.95
CA ILE A 40 -8.90 3.69 7.22
C ILE A 40 -10.42 3.47 7.11
N HIS A 41 -11.15 4.46 6.65
CA HIS A 41 -12.61 4.36 6.50
C HIS A 41 -13.02 3.20 5.58
N MET A 42 -12.33 3.03 4.45
CA MET A 42 -12.62 1.95 3.49
C MET A 42 -12.25 0.58 4.05
N LEU A 43 -11.15 0.44 4.80
CA LEU A 43 -10.77 -0.80 5.48
C LEU A 43 -11.80 -1.19 6.54
N ASP A 44 -12.26 -0.22 7.34
CA ASP A 44 -13.29 -0.44 8.36
C ASP A 44 -14.64 -0.81 7.71
N GLU A 45 -15.01 -0.17 6.62
CA GLU A 45 -16.23 -0.50 5.86
C GLU A 45 -16.21 -1.92 5.27
N CYS A 46 -15.01 -2.46 5.03
CA CYS A 46 -14.80 -3.85 4.59
C CYS A 46 -14.56 -4.84 5.74
N GLY A 47 -14.62 -4.41 7.02
CA GLY A 47 -14.48 -5.30 8.17
C GLY A 47 -13.05 -5.78 8.43
N VAL A 48 -12.02 -5.11 7.88
CA VAL A 48 -10.61 -5.49 8.17
C VAL A 48 -10.29 -5.36 9.64
N HIS A 49 -10.80 -4.33 10.32
CA HIS A 49 -10.62 -4.12 11.76
C HIS A 49 -11.20 -5.27 12.61
N GLU A 50 -12.34 -5.84 12.20
CA GLU A 50 -12.94 -6.99 12.85
C GLU A 50 -12.08 -8.24 12.67
N ALA A 51 -11.58 -8.47 11.45
CA ALA A 51 -10.74 -9.61 11.11
C ALA A 51 -9.40 -9.64 11.88
N ILE A 52 -8.89 -8.50 12.32
CA ILE A 52 -7.68 -8.38 13.15
C ILE A 52 -7.96 -8.06 14.62
N HIS A 53 -9.23 -8.09 15.05
CA HIS A 53 -9.66 -7.88 16.42
C HIS A 53 -9.26 -6.53 17.03
N VAL A 54 -9.35 -5.44 16.25
CA VAL A 54 -9.12 -4.07 16.70
C VAL A 54 -10.38 -3.21 16.55
N LYS A 55 -10.46 -2.10 17.26
CA LYS A 55 -11.63 -1.20 17.21
C LYS A 55 -11.79 -0.48 15.87
N SER A 56 -10.66 -0.18 15.21
CA SER A 56 -10.60 0.49 13.91
C SER A 56 -9.24 0.23 13.27
N SER A 57 -9.21 0.19 11.93
CA SER A 57 -7.97 0.12 11.16
C SER A 57 -7.05 1.33 11.35
N SER A 58 -7.49 2.39 12.05
CA SER A 58 -6.63 3.51 12.45
C SER A 58 -5.46 3.05 13.31
N SER A 59 -5.68 2.06 14.17
CA SER A 59 -4.65 1.49 15.05
C SER A 59 -3.46 0.88 14.29
N LEU A 60 -3.67 0.45 13.04
CA LEU A 60 -2.61 -0.03 12.16
C LEU A 60 -1.58 1.05 11.81
N PHE A 61 -1.92 2.30 11.97
CA PHE A 61 -1.01 3.43 11.73
C PHE A 61 -0.38 3.96 13.02
N GLU A 62 -0.74 3.41 14.17
CA GLU A 62 -0.35 3.84 15.50
C GLU A 62 0.15 2.67 16.35
N GLU A 63 -0.64 2.17 17.30
CA GLU A 63 -0.25 1.15 18.28
C GLU A 63 -0.06 -0.26 17.71
N HIS A 64 -0.79 -0.61 16.63
CA HIS A 64 -0.67 -1.92 15.96
C HIS A 64 0.13 -1.85 14.66
N ARG A 65 1.12 -0.95 14.59
CA ARG A 65 1.92 -0.70 13.38
C ARG A 65 2.68 -1.93 12.90
N GLN A 66 3.01 -2.86 13.78
CA GLN A 66 3.66 -4.14 13.46
C GLN A 66 2.80 -5.06 12.57
N LEU A 67 1.47 -4.88 12.58
CA LEU A 67 0.56 -5.63 11.71
C LEU A 67 0.44 -5.05 10.30
N LEU A 68 1.04 -3.88 10.04
CA LEU A 68 0.94 -3.18 8.76
C LEU A 68 2.28 -3.07 8.07
N HIS A 69 2.42 -3.72 6.92
CA HIS A 69 3.50 -3.43 5.96
C HIS A 69 2.99 -2.52 4.84
N THR A 70 3.72 -1.45 4.55
CA THR A 70 3.40 -0.54 3.43
C THR A 70 4.58 -0.47 2.49
N THR A 71 4.32 -0.67 1.20
CA THR A 71 5.34 -0.58 0.16
C THR A 71 4.78 0.08 -1.10
N SER A 72 5.62 0.26 -2.10
CA SER A 72 5.24 0.78 -3.41
C SER A 72 5.89 -0.04 -4.51
N ILE A 73 5.14 -0.35 -5.58
CA ILE A 73 5.69 -1.00 -6.77
C ILE A 73 6.77 -0.15 -7.45
N ILE A 74 6.71 1.17 -7.27
CA ILE A 74 7.77 2.09 -7.68
C ILE A 74 8.41 2.65 -6.41
N LYS A 75 9.54 2.07 -6.02
CA LYS A 75 10.16 2.27 -4.70
C LYS A 75 10.73 3.67 -4.49
N TYR A 76 11.25 4.29 -5.55
CA TYR A 76 11.91 5.58 -5.48
C TYR A 76 11.12 6.66 -6.22
N PRO A 77 11.27 7.95 -5.84
CA PRO A 77 10.64 9.04 -6.57
C PRO A 77 11.07 9.04 -8.04
N VAL A 78 10.09 9.00 -8.93
CA VAL A 78 10.30 9.08 -10.37
C VAL A 78 9.67 10.36 -10.89
N PHE A 79 10.36 11.01 -11.80
CA PHE A 79 9.91 12.24 -12.43
C PHE A 79 9.73 12.01 -13.93
N TYR A 80 8.67 12.56 -14.48
CA TYR A 80 8.41 12.59 -15.91
C TYR A 80 8.09 14.02 -16.33
N GLN A 81 8.82 14.54 -17.31
CA GLN A 81 8.69 15.94 -17.77
C GLN A 81 8.74 16.97 -16.62
N GLY A 82 9.66 16.79 -15.68
CA GLY A 82 9.84 17.68 -14.53
C GLY A 82 8.79 17.59 -13.43
N LYS A 83 7.80 16.67 -13.53
CA LYS A 83 6.75 16.47 -12.54
C LYS A 83 6.84 15.08 -11.91
N ASN A 84 6.34 14.93 -10.69
CA ASN A 84 6.25 13.62 -10.04
C ASN A 84 5.41 12.66 -10.91
N TYR A 85 5.90 11.44 -11.08
CA TYR A 85 5.14 10.37 -11.70
C TYR A 85 3.89 10.02 -10.88
N THR A 86 2.74 10.02 -11.54
CA THR A 86 1.43 9.82 -10.89
C THR A 86 0.83 8.42 -11.08
N GLY A 87 1.57 7.50 -11.70
CA GLY A 87 1.10 6.14 -11.96
C GLY A 87 0.34 5.96 -13.29
N HIS A 88 0.12 7.02 -14.06
CA HIS A 88 -0.70 6.95 -15.27
C HIS A 88 0.10 7.12 -16.57
N HIS A 89 1.01 8.08 -16.61
CA HIS A 89 1.76 8.36 -17.84
C HIS A 89 3.22 8.71 -17.53
N PRO A 90 4.19 8.04 -18.21
CA PRO A 90 4.02 6.91 -19.11
C PRO A 90 3.45 5.67 -18.39
N ILE A 91 2.78 4.78 -19.13
CA ILE A 91 2.39 3.47 -18.58
C ILE A 91 3.64 2.64 -18.30
N ILE A 92 3.57 1.80 -17.28
CA ILE A 92 4.75 1.07 -16.75
C ILE A 92 5.49 0.31 -17.85
N SER A 93 4.77 -0.38 -18.74
CA SER A 93 5.36 -1.15 -19.84
C SER A 93 6.09 -0.33 -20.92
N HIS A 94 5.89 0.99 -20.95
CA HIS A 94 6.51 1.90 -21.91
C HIS A 94 7.75 2.61 -21.36
N SER A 95 8.24 2.21 -20.18
CA SER A 95 9.44 2.74 -19.56
C SER A 95 10.28 1.61 -18.99
N SER A 96 11.53 1.47 -19.45
CA SER A 96 12.46 0.47 -18.93
C SER A 96 12.68 0.63 -17.43
N LEU A 97 12.81 1.86 -16.95
CA LEU A 97 12.98 2.17 -15.53
C LEU A 97 11.76 1.69 -14.70
N LEU A 98 10.54 2.03 -15.13
CA LEU A 98 9.32 1.63 -14.41
C LEU A 98 9.11 0.11 -14.48
N THR A 99 9.42 -0.50 -15.62
CA THR A 99 9.38 -1.96 -15.80
C THR A 99 10.36 -2.66 -14.85
N THR A 100 11.58 -2.15 -14.72
CA THR A 100 12.58 -2.69 -13.79
C THR A 100 12.08 -2.63 -12.35
N TYR A 101 11.53 -1.51 -11.91
CA TYR A 101 10.97 -1.41 -10.56
C TYR A 101 9.80 -2.36 -10.35
N ALA A 102 8.81 -2.34 -11.25
CA ALA A 102 7.56 -3.05 -11.05
C ALA A 102 7.67 -4.58 -11.20
N TYR A 103 8.54 -5.07 -12.09
CA TYR A 103 8.58 -6.49 -12.46
C TYR A 103 9.87 -7.22 -12.10
N HIS A 104 10.91 -6.49 -11.64
CA HIS A 104 12.16 -7.10 -11.23
C HIS A 104 12.50 -6.78 -9.76
N ILE A 105 12.44 -5.52 -9.34
CA ILE A 105 12.82 -5.12 -7.97
C ILE A 105 11.68 -5.41 -6.98
N PHE A 106 10.47 -4.98 -7.28
CA PHE A 106 9.31 -5.16 -6.40
C PHE A 106 9.04 -6.64 -6.05
N PRO A 107 9.04 -7.61 -6.98
CA PRO A 107 8.79 -9.01 -6.62
C PRO A 107 9.84 -9.59 -5.67
N GLN A 108 11.10 -9.19 -5.78
CA GLN A 108 12.17 -9.66 -4.89
C GLN A 108 11.96 -9.16 -3.45
N GLU A 109 11.53 -7.92 -3.27
CA GLU A 109 11.18 -7.37 -1.96
C GLU A 109 9.88 -8.00 -1.43
N PHE A 110 8.91 -8.17 -2.31
CA PHE A 110 7.60 -8.70 -1.95
C PHE A 110 7.65 -10.17 -1.50
N SER A 111 8.53 -10.97 -2.10
CA SER A 111 8.75 -12.37 -1.73
C SER A 111 9.35 -12.57 -0.33
N GLN A 112 9.84 -11.50 0.31
CA GLN A 112 10.32 -11.55 1.70
C GLN A 112 9.18 -11.56 2.74
N ILE A 113 7.94 -11.40 2.30
CA ILE A 113 6.77 -11.58 3.17
C ILE A 113 6.48 -13.08 3.25
N GLU A 114 7.01 -13.73 4.27
CA GLU A 114 6.95 -15.20 4.40
C GLU A 114 5.60 -15.70 4.92
N GLN A 115 4.95 -14.90 5.79
CA GLN A 115 3.68 -15.30 6.39
C GLN A 115 2.51 -14.92 5.50
N PRO A 116 1.46 -15.78 5.41
CA PRO A 116 0.24 -15.45 4.66
C PRO A 116 -0.36 -14.13 5.13
N ALA A 117 -0.44 -13.17 4.23
CA ALA A 117 -0.88 -11.81 4.50
C ALA A 117 -2.08 -11.42 3.63
N LEU A 118 -2.86 -10.46 4.09
CA LEU A 118 -3.85 -9.77 3.26
C LEU A 118 -3.16 -8.66 2.47
N ILE A 119 -3.04 -8.86 1.18
CA ILE A 119 -2.41 -7.91 0.26
C ILE A 119 -3.46 -7.04 -0.39
N ILE A 120 -3.32 -5.74 -0.28
CA ILE A 120 -4.28 -4.77 -0.80
C ILE A 120 -3.63 -3.91 -1.90
N PRO A 121 -3.74 -4.30 -3.18
CA PRO A 121 -3.29 -3.48 -4.30
C PRO A 121 -4.16 -2.23 -4.40
N LEU A 122 -3.60 -1.05 -4.18
CA LEU A 122 -4.38 0.19 -4.17
C LEU A 122 -4.50 0.79 -5.57
N GLY A 123 -5.62 0.53 -6.22
CA GLY A 123 -6.01 1.08 -7.52
C GLY A 123 -5.50 0.29 -8.73
N LYS A 124 -6.14 0.54 -9.87
CA LYS A 124 -6.02 -0.26 -11.09
C LYS A 124 -4.61 -0.43 -11.63
N THR A 125 -3.77 0.59 -11.54
CA THR A 125 -2.36 0.50 -12.03
C THR A 125 -1.58 -0.53 -11.22
N VAL A 126 -1.77 -0.57 -9.90
CA VAL A 126 -1.13 -1.55 -9.02
C VAL A 126 -1.69 -2.95 -9.30
N GLU A 127 -3.01 -3.09 -9.43
CA GLU A 127 -3.66 -4.35 -9.78
C GLU A 127 -3.12 -4.94 -11.09
N HIS A 128 -2.98 -4.15 -12.14
CA HIS A 128 -2.41 -4.62 -13.41
C HIS A 128 -0.98 -5.18 -13.26
N VAL A 129 -0.18 -4.61 -12.37
CA VAL A 129 1.16 -5.16 -12.06
C VAL A 129 1.03 -6.51 -11.38
N PHE A 130 0.16 -6.62 -10.38
CA PHE A 130 -0.10 -7.89 -9.69
C PHE A 130 -0.68 -8.95 -10.62
N ASP A 131 -1.62 -8.61 -11.50
CA ASP A 131 -2.18 -9.53 -12.50
C ASP A 131 -1.11 -10.09 -13.43
N LYS A 132 -0.17 -9.25 -13.87
CA LYS A 132 0.94 -9.69 -14.69
C LYS A 132 1.90 -10.60 -13.92
N LEU A 133 2.28 -10.23 -12.70
CA LEU A 133 3.15 -11.03 -11.84
C LEU A 133 2.50 -12.37 -11.50
N ASN A 134 1.19 -12.40 -11.26
CA ASN A 134 0.44 -13.62 -11.00
C ASN A 134 0.48 -14.57 -12.20
N ARG A 135 0.22 -14.06 -13.41
CA ARG A 135 0.31 -14.84 -14.66
C ARG A 135 1.71 -15.40 -14.94
N GLU A 136 2.74 -14.72 -14.44
CA GLU A 136 4.14 -15.14 -14.55
C GLU A 136 4.58 -16.07 -13.40
N GLY A 137 3.68 -16.41 -12.46
CA GLY A 137 3.99 -17.26 -11.30
C GLY A 137 4.97 -16.62 -10.32
N LYS A 138 5.02 -15.30 -10.24
CA LYS A 138 5.98 -14.54 -9.43
C LYS A 138 5.41 -14.01 -8.12
N LEU A 139 4.13 -14.29 -7.84
CA LEU A 139 3.48 -13.88 -6.60
C LEU A 139 3.48 -15.02 -5.58
N PRO A 140 3.85 -14.76 -4.31
CA PRO A 140 3.70 -15.69 -3.21
C PRO A 140 2.22 -16.01 -2.93
N GLU A 141 1.98 -17.11 -2.21
CA GLU A 141 0.65 -17.49 -1.75
C GLU A 141 0.17 -16.58 -0.61
N HIS A 142 -0.54 -15.53 -0.97
CA HIS A 142 -1.18 -14.59 -0.06
C HIS A 142 -2.66 -14.43 -0.44
N PHE A 143 -3.41 -13.68 0.39
CA PHE A 143 -4.77 -13.26 0.06
C PHE A 143 -4.73 -11.91 -0.64
N TYR A 144 -5.16 -11.85 -1.86
CA TYR A 144 -5.12 -10.64 -2.69
C TYR A 144 -6.49 -9.98 -2.76
N LEU A 145 -6.62 -8.79 -2.16
CA LEU A 145 -7.85 -8.00 -2.13
C LEU A 145 -7.97 -7.15 -3.39
N TYR A 146 -8.22 -7.81 -4.52
CA TYR A 146 -8.42 -7.13 -5.80
C TYR A 146 -9.70 -6.31 -5.83
N GLY A 147 -9.72 -5.25 -6.65
CA GLY A 147 -10.87 -4.35 -6.76
C GLY A 147 -10.92 -3.27 -5.67
N PHE A 148 -9.93 -3.21 -4.76
CA PHE A 148 -9.91 -2.19 -3.73
C PHE A 148 -9.56 -0.82 -4.33
N PRO A 149 -10.44 0.21 -4.24
CA PRO A 149 -10.24 1.48 -4.92
C PRO A 149 -9.08 2.27 -4.34
N HIS A 150 -8.42 3.08 -5.17
CA HIS A 150 -7.38 3.97 -4.67
C HIS A 150 -7.95 5.03 -3.71
N PRO A 151 -7.40 5.20 -2.49
CA PRO A 151 -7.96 6.06 -1.44
C PRO A 151 -7.72 7.56 -1.66
N SER A 152 -7.13 7.97 -2.79
CA SER A 152 -6.90 9.37 -3.11
C SER A 152 -8.18 10.20 -3.08
N GLY A 153 -8.10 11.42 -2.55
CA GLY A 153 -9.17 12.41 -2.64
C GLY A 153 -9.59 12.76 -4.09
N ALA A 154 -8.66 12.63 -5.04
CA ALA A 154 -8.93 12.83 -6.47
C ALA A 154 -9.81 11.70 -7.07
N ASN A 155 -9.91 10.52 -6.43
CA ASN A 155 -10.85 9.47 -6.83
C ASN A 155 -12.25 9.75 -6.28
N GLY A 156 -13.01 10.60 -6.97
CA GLY A 156 -14.39 10.93 -6.57
C GLY A 156 -15.36 9.75 -6.58
N HIS A 157 -15.03 8.68 -7.32
CA HIS A 157 -15.88 7.49 -7.46
C HIS A 157 -15.55 6.36 -6.47
N ARG A 158 -14.58 6.54 -5.55
CA ARG A 158 -14.08 5.47 -4.65
C ARG A 158 -15.19 4.78 -3.84
N LYS A 159 -16.17 5.54 -3.34
CA LYS A 159 -17.29 4.96 -2.56
C LYS A 159 -18.14 4.03 -3.42
N LYS A 160 -18.52 4.46 -4.63
CA LYS A 160 -19.28 3.64 -5.57
C LYS A 160 -18.48 2.39 -5.98
N GLN A 161 -17.19 2.55 -6.26
CA GLN A 161 -16.30 1.44 -6.61
C GLN A 161 -16.19 0.43 -5.46
N LEU A 162 -16.04 0.88 -4.20
CA LEU A 162 -15.99 0.03 -3.02
C LEU A 162 -17.29 -0.76 -2.87
N LEU A 163 -18.43 -0.09 -2.98
CA LEU A 163 -19.74 -0.72 -2.87
C LEU A 163 -19.93 -1.83 -3.91
N LEU A 164 -19.53 -1.60 -5.16
CA LEU A 164 -19.63 -2.57 -6.24
C LEU A 164 -18.77 -3.82 -6.02
N GLN A 165 -17.67 -3.69 -5.29
CA GLN A 165 -16.73 -4.79 -5.00
C GLN A 165 -16.95 -5.41 -3.61
N LYS A 166 -17.87 -4.88 -2.81
CA LYS A 166 -17.98 -5.17 -1.38
C LYS A 166 -18.10 -6.65 -1.06
N GLU A 167 -18.94 -7.38 -1.77
CA GLU A 167 -19.14 -8.82 -1.54
C GLU A 167 -17.86 -9.63 -1.77
N SER A 168 -17.16 -9.37 -2.87
CA SER A 168 -15.88 -10.01 -3.19
C SER A 168 -14.80 -9.68 -2.17
N LEU A 169 -14.74 -8.41 -1.74
CA LEU A 169 -13.79 -7.95 -0.73
C LEU A 169 -14.04 -8.63 0.62
N LEU A 170 -15.29 -8.68 1.08
CA LEU A 170 -15.68 -9.36 2.32
C LEU A 170 -15.36 -10.85 2.28
N SER A 171 -15.64 -11.53 1.16
CA SER A 171 -15.33 -12.96 0.99
C SER A 171 -13.82 -13.23 1.15
N THR A 172 -12.99 -12.41 0.51
CA THR A 172 -11.51 -12.53 0.60
C THR A 172 -11.02 -12.27 2.04
N ILE A 173 -11.55 -11.26 2.71
CA ILE A 173 -11.18 -10.93 4.09
C ILE A 173 -11.60 -12.05 5.04
N SER A 174 -12.82 -12.60 4.89
CA SER A 174 -13.29 -13.73 5.70
C SER A 174 -12.43 -14.97 5.50
N ALA A 175 -12.03 -15.28 4.28
CA ALA A 175 -11.13 -16.40 3.98
C ALA A 175 -9.75 -16.21 4.60
N TRP A 176 -9.25 -14.98 4.65
CA TRP A 176 -8.00 -14.66 5.33
C TRP A 176 -8.11 -14.75 6.85
N ALA A 177 -9.19 -14.24 7.44
CA ALA A 177 -9.42 -14.23 8.90
C ALA A 177 -9.66 -15.63 9.49
N GLY A 178 -10.15 -16.57 8.71
CA GLY A 178 -10.46 -17.94 9.15
C GLY A 178 -9.27 -18.90 9.22
N ARG A 179 -8.03 -18.41 9.15
CA ARG A 179 -6.79 -19.22 9.24
C ARG A 179 -6.16 -19.28 10.61
#